data_b1da9fd8a2f88ab454e6dd3ee55de1e2
#
_entry.id   b1da9fd8a2f88ab454e6dd3ee55de1e2
#
_cell.length_a   1.000
_cell.length_b   1.000
_cell.length_c   1.000
_cell.angle_alpha   90.00
_cell.angle_beta   90.00
_cell.angle_gamma   90.00
#
_symmetry.space_group_name_H-M   'P 1'
#
loop_
_entity.id
_entity.type
_entity.pdbx_description
1 polymer ?
#
loop_
_entity_poly.entity_id
_entity_poly.type
_entity_poly.pdbx_seq_one_letter_code
_entity_poly.pdbx_strand_id
1 'polypeptide(L)' 'MIGEKVKIGIIGAGQIGKEHLAAYQLLENVEVVAICDINEQELNRVADQYHIKNRYTDCRQLLMRDDVVAV' A
#
# COMPACT_ATOMS: atom_id res chain seq x y z
N MET A 1 -18.97 -7.84 16.68
CA MET A 1 -18.15 -8.76 15.96
C MET A 1 -16.93 -8.10 15.40
N ILE A 2 -15.85 -8.74 15.49
CA ILE A 2 -14.63 -8.20 14.95
C ILE A 2 -14.77 -8.04 13.48
N GLY A 3 -14.60 -6.83 13.03
CA GLY A 3 -14.74 -6.53 11.66
C GLY A 3 -13.58 -7.00 10.82
N GLU A 4 -13.81 -7.01 9.53
CA GLU A 4 -12.76 -7.19 8.58
C GLU A 4 -11.84 -5.99 8.61
N LYS A 5 -10.57 -6.22 8.28
CA LYS A 5 -9.64 -5.13 8.13
C LYS A 5 -9.94 -4.33 6.87
N VAL A 6 -9.78 -3.04 6.96
CA VAL A 6 -9.84 -2.18 5.78
C VAL A 6 -8.57 -2.39 4.99
N LYS A 7 -8.70 -2.76 3.72
CA LYS A 7 -7.56 -3.00 2.85
C LYS A 7 -7.19 -1.71 2.11
N ILE A 8 -5.94 -1.33 2.23
CA ILE A 8 -5.44 -0.08 1.70
C ILE A 8 -4.45 -0.34 0.57
N GLY A 9 -4.55 0.46 -0.48
CA GLY A 9 -3.53 0.52 -1.52
C GLY A 9 -2.85 1.89 -1.49
N ILE A 10 -1.53 1.89 -1.43
CA ILE A 10 -0.75 3.13 -1.34
C ILE A 10 -0.31 3.57 -2.74
N ILE A 11 -0.60 4.80 -3.09
CA ILE A 11 -0.16 5.40 -4.34
C ILE A 11 1.05 6.29 -4.05
N GLY A 12 2.20 5.89 -4.59
CA GLY A 12 3.45 6.60 -4.37
C GLY A 12 4.20 6.08 -3.16
N ALA A 13 5.41 5.59 -3.38
CA ALA A 13 6.26 5.02 -2.33
C ALA A 13 7.29 6.00 -1.80
N GLY A 14 7.18 7.29 -2.15
CA GLY A 14 8.12 8.32 -1.68
C GLY A 14 7.91 8.65 -0.21
N GLN A 15 8.45 9.80 0.22
CA GLN A 15 8.46 10.17 1.62
C GLN A 15 7.06 10.18 2.24
N ILE A 16 6.08 10.74 1.52
CA ILE A 16 4.70 10.81 2.03
C ILE A 16 4.10 9.42 2.11
N GLY A 17 4.37 8.58 1.12
CA GLY A 17 3.89 7.19 1.14
C GLY A 17 4.43 6.42 2.32
N LYS A 18 5.72 6.63 2.65
CA LYS A 18 6.33 5.99 3.81
C LYS A 18 5.70 6.46 5.11
N GLU A 19 5.36 7.73 5.20
CA GLU A 19 4.69 8.27 6.38
C GLU A 19 3.31 7.65 6.55
N HIS A 20 2.57 7.49 5.46
CA HIS A 20 1.28 6.82 5.47
C HIS A 20 1.42 5.37 5.92
N LEU A 21 2.43 4.67 5.39
CA LEU A 21 2.67 3.27 5.76
C LEU A 21 2.96 3.13 7.24
N ALA A 22 3.83 3.99 7.77
CA ALA A 22 4.15 3.96 9.19
C ALA A 22 2.91 4.19 10.05
N ALA A 23 2.05 5.12 9.64
CA ALA A 23 0.81 5.39 10.36
C ALA A 23 -0.15 4.20 10.31
N TYR A 24 -0.32 3.59 9.15
CA TYR A 24 -1.24 2.46 9.00
C TYR A 24 -0.77 1.23 9.74
N GLN A 25 0.53 1.04 9.91
CA GLN A 25 1.07 -0.09 10.68
C GLN A 25 0.63 -0.05 12.15
N LEU A 26 0.26 1.11 12.65
CA LEU A 26 -0.19 1.27 14.03
C LEU A 26 -1.68 0.98 14.21
N LEU A 27 -2.41 0.80 13.12
CA LEU A 27 -3.86 0.59 13.16
C LEU A 27 -4.19 -0.89 13.02
N GLU A 28 -4.86 -1.45 14.02
CA GLU A 28 -5.16 -2.89 14.03
C GLU A 28 -6.18 -3.29 12.98
N ASN A 29 -7.06 -2.37 12.59
CA ASN A 29 -8.12 -2.66 11.65
C ASN A 29 -7.79 -2.25 10.20
N VAL A 30 -6.52 -1.98 9.92
CA VAL A 30 -6.08 -1.58 8.59
C VAL A 30 -4.98 -2.53 8.12
N GLU A 31 -5.07 -2.94 6.86
CA GLU A 31 -4.04 -3.76 6.24
C GLU A 31 -3.64 -3.12 4.92
N VAL A 32 -2.35 -2.84 4.75
CA VAL A 32 -1.83 -2.36 3.47
C VAL A 32 -1.51 -3.56 2.60
N VAL A 33 -2.29 -3.76 1.55
CA VAL A 33 -2.19 -4.95 0.70
C VAL A 33 -1.54 -4.69 -0.65
N ALA A 34 -1.41 -3.43 -1.05
CA ALA A 34 -0.89 -3.09 -2.36
C ALA A 34 -0.18 -1.73 -2.31
N ILE A 35 0.78 -1.57 -3.20
CA ILE A 35 1.52 -0.32 -3.33
C ILE A 35 1.89 -0.12 -4.81
N CYS A 36 1.91 1.11 -5.26
CA CYS A 36 2.39 1.41 -6.61
C CYS A 36 3.32 2.61 -6.62
N ASP A 37 4.27 2.57 -7.53
CA ASP A 37 5.17 3.70 -7.81
C ASP A 37 5.79 3.48 -9.17
N ILE A 38 5.94 4.55 -9.94
CA ILE A 38 6.60 4.45 -11.24
C ILE A 38 8.09 4.12 -11.12
N ASN A 39 8.70 4.41 -9.98
CA ASN A 39 10.08 4.07 -9.70
C ASN A 39 10.13 2.66 -9.10
N GLU A 40 10.53 1.68 -9.91
CA GLU A 40 10.50 0.28 -9.52
C GLU A 40 11.45 -0.02 -8.34
N GLN A 41 12.61 0.61 -8.31
CA GLN A 41 13.56 0.39 -7.22
C GLN A 41 12.99 0.86 -5.90
N GLU A 42 12.40 2.05 -5.88
CA GLU A 42 11.78 2.59 -4.68
C GLU A 42 10.59 1.75 -4.26
N LEU A 43 9.78 1.33 -5.24
CA LEU A 43 8.63 0.47 -5.01
C LEU A 43 9.04 -0.81 -4.30
N ASN A 44 10.04 -1.50 -4.83
CA ASN A 44 10.48 -2.77 -4.26
C ASN A 44 11.13 -2.59 -2.89
N ARG A 45 11.90 -1.52 -2.73
CA ARG A 45 12.55 -1.24 -1.45
C ARG A 45 11.53 -1.03 -0.33
N VAL A 46 10.52 -0.20 -0.59
CA VAL A 46 9.50 0.08 0.40
C VAL A 46 8.60 -1.13 0.62
N ALA A 47 8.21 -1.80 -0.45
CA ALA A 47 7.35 -2.98 -0.34
C ALA A 47 8.04 -4.11 0.43
N ASP A 48 9.35 -4.28 0.24
CA ASP A 48 10.12 -5.27 1.01
C ASP A 48 10.15 -4.90 2.48
N GLN A 49 10.34 -3.62 2.78
CA GLN A 49 10.40 -3.15 4.16
C GLN A 49 9.11 -3.43 4.92
N TYR A 50 7.98 -3.29 4.24
CA TYR A 50 6.65 -3.44 4.85
C TYR A 50 5.97 -4.76 4.48
N HIS A 51 6.68 -5.65 3.80
CA HIS A 51 6.18 -6.98 3.44
C HIS A 51 4.90 -6.93 2.59
N ILE A 52 4.87 -6.02 1.61
CA ILE A 52 3.73 -5.88 0.71
C ILE A 52 4.00 -6.68 -0.55
N LYS A 53 3.10 -7.61 -0.86
CA LYS A 53 3.26 -8.49 -2.02
C LYS A 53 2.80 -7.88 -3.33
N ASN A 54 1.70 -7.14 -3.30
CA ASN A 54 1.07 -6.62 -4.52
C ASN A 54 1.69 -5.28 -4.88
N ARG A 55 2.55 -5.30 -5.90
CA ARG A 55 3.35 -4.14 -6.30
C ARG A 55 3.08 -3.82 -7.74
N TYR A 56 2.84 -2.55 -8.03
CA TYR A 56 2.51 -2.10 -9.37
C TYR A 56 3.37 -0.91 -9.75
N THR A 57 3.96 -0.94 -10.95
CA THR A 57 4.63 0.23 -11.50
C THR A 57 3.64 1.13 -12.25
N ASP A 58 2.49 0.58 -12.62
CA ASP A 58 1.40 1.34 -13.22
C ASP A 58 0.26 1.43 -12.20
N CYS A 59 0.07 2.62 -11.65
CA CYS A 59 -0.93 2.81 -10.58
C CYS A 59 -2.36 2.55 -11.03
N ARG A 60 -2.62 2.55 -12.35
CA ARG A 60 -3.94 2.19 -12.85
C ARG A 60 -4.29 0.76 -12.47
N GLN A 61 -3.30 -0.13 -12.42
CA GLN A 61 -3.53 -1.51 -12.02
C GLN A 61 -3.98 -1.62 -10.57
N LEU A 62 -3.41 -0.78 -9.71
CA LEU A 62 -3.84 -0.73 -8.31
C LEU A 62 -5.26 -0.19 -8.20
N LEU A 63 -5.56 0.87 -8.95
CA LEU A 63 -6.88 1.50 -8.92
C LEU A 63 -7.98 0.58 -9.48
N MET A 64 -7.61 -0.41 -10.28
CA MET A 64 -8.57 -1.38 -10.81
C MET A 64 -8.95 -2.44 -9.79
N ARG A 65 -8.25 -2.53 -8.68
CA ARG A 65 -8.64 -3.45 -7.61
C ARG A 65 -9.87 -2.93 -6.90
N ASP A 66 -10.87 -3.78 -6.73
CA ASP A 66 -12.08 -3.39 -6.02
C ASP A 66 -12.06 -3.85 -4.56
N ASP A 67 -10.95 -4.41 -4.11
CA ASP A 67 -10.79 -4.88 -2.74
C ASP A 67 -10.02 -3.89 -1.85
N VAL A 68 -9.59 -2.74 -2.38
CA VAL A 68 -8.78 -1.79 -1.62
C VAL A 68 -9.36 -0.38 -1.71
N VAL A 69 -9.03 0.42 -0.68
CA VAL A 69 -9.23 1.86 -0.71
C VAL A 69 -7.88 2.47 -1.04
N ALA A 70 -7.80 3.20 -2.15
CA ALA A 70 -6.55 3.82 -2.58
C ALA A 70 -6.32 5.15 -1.86
N VAL A 71 -5.12 5.35 -1.39
CA VAL A 71 -4.75 6.59 -0.70
C VAL A 71 -3.40 7.12 -1.16
#